data_42def9d7e334531248197e0e54291830
#
_entry.id   42def9d7e334531248197e0e54291830
#
_cell.length_a   1.000
_cell.length_b   1.000
_cell.length_c   1.000
_cell.angle_alpha   90.00
_cell.angle_beta   90.00
_cell.angle_gamma   90.00
#
_symmetry.space_group_name_H-M   'P 1'
#
loop_
_entity.id
_entity.type
_entity.pdbx_description
1 polymer ?
#
loop_
_entity_poly.entity_id
_entity_poly.type
_entity_poly.pdbx_seq_one_letter_code
_entity_poly.pdbx_strand_id
1 'polypeptide(L)'
;MKRIAQEKICKNDITIRVMSTMNTSANCTITENTEEARAIFKEWSDFVASVEEELGMDRFERVDYNSHDLLQENRSRCIDYPLQKGVKLTFWRAFTFANTRVSDEYELEDRAETTYCPKPFRDVGVLWNGDVTLCCLDHDGELSVGNINNSSIEEIIQNDAAKKLRASMLGRCSLPSICKTCQAKPVKRQSADKENPAIA
;
A
#
# COMPACT_ATOMS: atom_id res chain seq x y z
N MET A 1 7.47 19.31 -13.43
CA MET A 1 7.11 20.39 -12.51
C MET A 1 7.22 21.75 -13.20
N LYS A 2 8.41 22.25 -13.57
CA LYS A 2 8.59 23.57 -14.20
C LYS A 2 7.66 23.82 -15.40
N ARG A 3 7.62 22.91 -16.37
CA ARG A 3 6.75 23.01 -17.55
C ARG A 3 5.26 23.06 -17.20
N ILE A 4 4.82 22.26 -16.23
CA ILE A 4 3.42 22.24 -15.77
C ILE A 4 3.03 23.59 -15.16
N ALA A 5 3.91 24.18 -14.34
CA ALA A 5 3.68 25.46 -13.72
C ALA A 5 3.64 26.61 -14.75
N GLN A 6 4.58 26.60 -15.73
CA GLN A 6 4.66 27.63 -16.77
C GLN A 6 3.47 27.58 -17.73
N GLU A 7 3.06 26.40 -18.16
CA GLU A 7 2.04 26.24 -19.19
C GLU A 7 0.62 26.13 -18.60
N LYS A 8 0.47 26.11 -17.28
CA LYS A 8 -0.83 25.90 -16.57
C LYS A 8 -1.59 24.68 -17.11
N ILE A 9 -0.85 23.65 -17.53
CA ILE A 9 -1.41 22.47 -18.20
C ILE A 9 -2.23 21.61 -17.24
N CYS A 10 -1.86 21.60 -15.96
CA CYS A 10 -2.49 20.73 -14.98
C CYS A 10 -3.46 21.52 -14.10
N LYS A 11 -4.73 21.15 -14.13
CA LYS A 11 -5.75 21.66 -13.20
C LYS A 11 -5.88 20.82 -11.94
N ASN A 12 -5.21 19.65 -11.92
CA ASN A 12 -5.26 18.69 -10.82
C ASN A 12 -4.05 18.82 -9.92
N ASP A 13 -4.18 18.37 -8.70
CA ASP A 13 -3.09 18.33 -7.74
C ASP A 13 -1.99 17.34 -8.17
N ILE A 14 -0.73 17.73 -7.94
CA ILE A 14 0.44 16.88 -8.16
C ILE A 14 0.78 16.20 -6.85
N THR A 15 0.80 14.88 -6.84
CA THR A 15 1.24 14.10 -5.68
C THR A 15 2.55 13.38 -6.00
N ILE A 16 3.59 13.70 -5.23
CA ILE A 16 4.88 12.99 -5.25
C ILE A 16 4.80 11.93 -4.16
N ARG A 17 4.89 10.66 -4.52
CA ARG A 17 4.79 9.55 -3.56
C ARG A 17 6.15 8.96 -3.28
N VAL A 18 6.49 8.90 -2.01
CA VAL A 18 7.64 8.17 -1.50
C VAL A 18 7.11 6.95 -0.74
N MET A 19 7.58 5.79 -1.12
CA MET A 19 7.24 4.55 -0.42
C MET A 19 8.10 4.42 0.83
N SER A 20 7.47 4.24 1.97
CA SER A 20 8.16 3.83 3.19
C SER A 20 7.85 2.37 3.45
N THR A 21 8.86 1.53 3.65
CA THR A 21 8.66 0.14 4.03
C THR A 21 9.48 -0.24 5.23
N MET A 22 8.91 -1.17 5.95
CA MET A 22 9.72 -2.06 6.76
C MET A 22 9.95 -3.33 5.91
N ASN A 23 11.11 -3.44 5.29
CA ASN A 23 11.61 -4.65 4.62
C ASN A 23 10.86 -5.14 3.37
N THR A 24 11.04 -4.49 2.22
CA THR A 24 10.78 -5.16 0.95
C THR A 24 11.98 -4.97 0.01
N SER A 25 12.38 -6.05 -0.65
CA SER A 25 13.44 -6.09 -1.66
C SER A 25 13.01 -5.49 -3.00
N ALA A 26 12.29 -4.39 -3.02
CA ALA A 26 11.85 -3.77 -4.26
C ALA A 26 12.87 -2.74 -4.74
N ASN A 27 13.07 -2.66 -6.07
CA ASN A 27 13.93 -1.68 -6.74
C ASN A 27 13.33 -0.26 -6.73
N CYS A 28 12.74 0.18 -5.62
CA CYS A 28 12.20 1.53 -5.46
C CYS A 28 12.91 2.24 -4.31
N THR A 29 13.02 3.55 -4.41
CA THR A 29 13.56 4.36 -3.33
C THR A 29 12.62 4.25 -2.13
N ILE A 30 13.06 3.55 -1.10
CA ILE A 30 12.29 3.26 0.08
C ILE A 30 12.95 3.93 1.25
N THR A 31 12.17 4.64 2.03
CA THR A 31 12.61 5.28 3.24
C THR A 31 12.31 4.38 4.43
N GLU A 32 13.33 3.93 5.11
CA GLU A 32 13.21 3.02 6.25
C GLU A 32 13.20 3.75 7.60
N ASN A 33 13.69 4.98 7.64
CA ASN A 33 13.82 5.74 8.87
C ASN A 33 13.49 7.23 8.70
N THR A 34 13.30 7.91 9.81
CA THR A 34 12.93 9.33 9.85
C THR A 34 14.01 10.25 9.28
N GLU A 35 15.29 9.90 9.35
CA GLU A 35 16.38 10.74 8.82
C GLU A 35 16.38 10.75 7.30
N GLU A 36 16.20 9.59 6.67
CA GLU A 36 16.04 9.50 5.21
C GLU A 36 14.78 10.22 4.74
N ALA A 37 13.67 10.08 5.46
CA ALA A 37 12.45 10.81 5.16
C ALA A 37 12.66 12.33 5.21
N ARG A 38 13.41 12.82 6.21
CA ARG A 38 13.78 14.24 6.32
C ARG A 38 14.67 14.69 5.17
N ALA A 39 15.65 13.89 4.77
CA ALA A 39 16.51 14.19 3.64
C ALA A 39 15.69 14.31 2.33
N ILE A 40 14.80 13.38 2.08
CA ILE A 40 13.90 13.40 0.91
C ILE A 40 12.96 14.61 0.98
N PHE A 41 12.36 14.89 2.13
CA PHE A 41 11.47 16.05 2.28
C PHE A 41 12.22 17.35 2.03
N LYS A 42 13.45 17.46 2.56
CA LYS A 42 14.31 18.63 2.32
C LYS A 42 14.63 18.81 0.84
N GLU A 43 15.05 17.75 0.16
CA GLU A 43 15.37 17.78 -1.27
C GLU A 43 14.21 18.29 -2.10
N TRP A 44 13.01 17.73 -1.89
CA TRP A 44 11.81 18.16 -2.60
C TRP A 44 11.37 19.58 -2.23
N SER A 45 11.53 19.97 -0.96
CA SER A 45 11.21 21.32 -0.51
C SER A 45 12.13 22.37 -1.14
N ASP A 46 13.43 22.09 -1.17
CA ASP A 46 14.44 22.96 -1.79
C ASP A 46 14.22 23.05 -3.31
N PHE A 47 13.92 21.92 -3.96
CA PHE A 47 13.59 21.89 -5.38
C PHE A 47 12.36 22.77 -5.68
N VAL A 48 11.27 22.61 -4.92
CA VAL A 48 10.07 23.43 -5.14
C VAL A 48 10.33 24.89 -4.85
N ALA A 49 11.12 25.22 -3.81
CA ALA A 49 11.52 26.60 -3.52
C ALA A 49 12.32 27.23 -4.67
N SER A 50 13.23 26.48 -5.29
CA SER A 50 13.98 26.98 -6.47
C SER A 50 13.06 27.25 -7.66
N VAL A 51 12.02 26.44 -7.85
CA VAL A 51 11.01 26.65 -8.92
C VAL A 51 10.15 27.88 -8.61
N GLU A 52 9.77 28.10 -7.36
CA GLU A 52 9.04 29.31 -6.93
C GLU A 52 9.84 30.58 -7.26
N GLU A 53 11.13 30.60 -6.91
CA GLU A 53 12.02 31.73 -7.19
C GLU A 53 12.20 31.95 -8.70
N GLU A 54 12.49 30.91 -9.46
CA GLU A 54 12.68 30.97 -10.92
C GLU A 54 11.44 31.50 -11.65
N LEU A 55 10.25 31.18 -11.16
CA LEU A 55 8.98 31.55 -11.80
C LEU A 55 8.34 32.80 -11.17
N GLY A 56 8.96 33.41 -10.16
CA GLY A 56 8.41 34.58 -9.46
C GLY A 56 7.08 34.25 -8.73
N MET A 57 6.92 33.00 -8.23
CA MET A 57 5.75 32.59 -7.50
C MET A 57 5.83 32.98 -6.02
N ASP A 58 4.70 33.18 -5.38
CA ASP A 58 4.66 33.38 -3.94
C ASP A 58 5.26 32.18 -3.21
N ARG A 59 6.11 32.49 -2.22
CA ARG A 59 6.74 31.47 -1.40
C ARG A 59 5.70 30.77 -0.52
N PHE A 60 5.68 29.46 -0.59
CA PHE A 60 4.78 28.64 0.22
C PHE A 60 5.43 28.31 1.58
N GLU A 61 4.67 28.49 2.67
CA GLU A 61 5.09 28.11 4.00
C GLU A 61 4.98 26.59 4.15
N ARG A 62 6.10 25.92 4.33
CA ARG A 62 6.18 24.46 4.51
C ARG A 62 6.37 24.11 5.98
N VAL A 63 5.97 22.91 6.36
CA VAL A 63 6.26 22.41 7.71
C VAL A 63 7.76 22.32 7.95
N ASP A 64 8.16 22.55 9.20
CA ASP A 64 9.54 22.33 9.61
C ASP A 64 9.82 20.83 9.73
N TYR A 65 10.54 20.28 8.76
CA TYR A 65 10.87 18.87 8.71
C TYR A 65 11.79 18.40 9.85
N ASN A 66 12.48 19.32 10.55
CA ASN A 66 13.33 18.97 11.69
C ASN A 66 12.52 18.69 12.96
N SER A 67 11.39 19.37 13.11
CA SER A 67 10.53 19.24 14.29
C SER A 67 9.41 18.19 14.11
N HIS A 68 9.27 17.63 12.90
CA HIS A 68 8.20 16.68 12.57
C HIS A 68 8.71 15.26 12.45
N ASP A 69 7.95 14.32 13.00
CA ASP A 69 8.14 12.91 12.68
C ASP A 69 7.40 12.59 11.37
N LEU A 70 8.19 12.53 10.28
CA LEU A 70 7.65 12.36 8.94
C LEU A 70 7.14 10.94 8.66
N LEU A 71 7.48 9.98 9.50
CA LEU A 71 7.10 8.58 9.34
C LEU A 71 6.24 8.08 10.49
N GLN A 72 5.54 8.98 11.20
CA GLN A 72 4.78 8.63 12.40
C GLN A 72 4.23 7.19 12.35
N GLU A 73 4.51 6.40 13.38
CA GLU A 73 4.01 5.03 13.53
C GLU A 73 2.48 4.93 13.50
N ASN A 74 1.84 6.04 13.26
CA ASN A 74 0.42 6.20 13.32
C ASN A 74 -0.27 5.42 12.20
N ARG A 75 -1.37 4.82 12.53
CA ARG A 75 -2.31 3.98 11.76
C ARG A 75 -2.69 4.48 10.37
N SER A 76 -2.24 5.66 9.97
CA SER A 76 -2.43 6.22 8.63
C SER A 76 -1.47 5.58 7.63
N ARG A 77 -2.00 5.11 6.51
CA ARG A 77 -1.20 4.52 5.42
C ARG A 77 -0.44 5.55 4.60
N CYS A 78 -0.82 6.79 4.69
CA CYS A 78 -0.15 7.90 4.02
C CYS A 78 -0.20 9.15 4.86
N ILE A 79 0.87 9.92 4.76
CA ILE A 79 0.98 11.24 5.38
C ILE A 79 1.33 12.22 4.28
N ASP A 80 0.49 13.23 4.12
CA ASP A 80 0.63 14.24 3.09
C ASP A 80 1.28 15.51 3.66
N TYR A 81 2.33 15.98 2.99
CA TYR A 81 3.02 17.21 3.30
C TYR A 81 2.90 18.19 2.12
N PRO A 82 2.16 19.28 2.27
CA PRO A 82 2.08 20.30 1.23
C PRO A 82 3.45 20.93 0.96
N LEU A 83 3.85 20.99 -0.31
CA LEU A 83 5.07 21.65 -0.77
C LEU A 83 4.77 22.98 -1.46
N GLN A 84 3.61 23.10 -2.10
CA GLN A 84 3.08 24.30 -2.74
C GLN A 84 1.56 24.09 -2.93
N LYS A 85 0.82 25.15 -3.28
CA LYS A 85 -0.60 25.02 -3.63
C LYS A 85 -0.76 24.03 -4.78
N GLY A 86 -1.49 22.95 -4.53
CA GLY A 86 -1.70 21.87 -5.49
C GLY A 86 -0.51 20.91 -5.68
N VAL A 87 0.53 21.00 -4.83
CA VAL A 87 1.68 20.08 -4.86
C VAL A 87 1.95 19.55 -3.47
N LYS A 88 2.00 18.23 -3.33
CA LYS A 88 2.28 17.57 -2.05
C LYS A 88 3.26 16.43 -2.21
N LEU A 89 4.06 16.22 -1.16
CA LEU A 89 4.84 15.01 -0.95
C LEU A 89 4.05 14.08 -0.03
N THR A 90 3.91 12.84 -0.42
CA THR A 90 3.20 11.82 0.36
C THR A 90 4.16 10.71 0.72
N PHE A 91 4.37 10.48 2.01
CA PHE A 91 5.00 9.25 2.48
C PHE A 91 3.94 8.18 2.59
N TRP A 92 4.05 7.16 1.77
CA TRP A 92 3.11 6.05 1.71
C TRP A 92 3.73 4.81 2.31
N ARG A 93 3.17 4.32 3.38
CA ARG A 93 3.57 3.05 3.97
C ARG A 93 3.27 1.92 2.98
N ALA A 94 4.31 1.23 2.55
CA ALA A 94 4.14 0.03 1.75
C ALA A 94 3.38 -1.02 2.55
N PHE A 95 2.60 -1.81 1.85
CA PHE A 95 1.82 -2.89 2.43
C PHE A 95 1.95 -4.13 1.55
N THR A 96 1.80 -5.28 2.15
CA THR A 96 1.75 -6.54 1.42
C THR A 96 0.40 -6.70 0.72
N PHE A 97 0.41 -7.15 -0.53
CA PHE A 97 -0.80 -7.58 -1.22
C PHE A 97 -1.30 -8.91 -0.64
N ALA A 98 -2.51 -9.31 -1.00
CA ALA A 98 -3.08 -10.57 -0.57
C ALA A 98 -2.20 -11.78 -0.96
N ASN A 99 -1.62 -11.72 -2.17
CA ASN A 99 -0.78 -12.77 -2.76
C ASN A 99 0.72 -12.53 -2.58
N THR A 100 1.14 -11.68 -1.65
CA THR A 100 2.56 -11.34 -1.47
C THR A 100 3.36 -12.58 -1.07
N ARG A 101 4.42 -12.84 -1.81
CA ARG A 101 5.45 -13.84 -1.44
C ARG A 101 6.62 -13.10 -0.78
N VAL A 102 7.08 -13.63 0.31
CA VAL A 102 8.28 -13.16 1.00
C VAL A 102 9.42 -14.15 0.78
N SER A 103 10.68 -13.70 0.98
CA SER A 103 11.85 -14.60 0.88
C SER A 103 11.81 -15.65 1.99
N ASP A 104 12.59 -16.73 1.81
CA ASP A 104 12.61 -17.85 2.75
C ASP A 104 13.04 -17.48 4.18
N GLU A 105 13.70 -16.33 4.34
CA GLU A 105 14.09 -15.80 5.65
C GLU A 105 12.94 -15.19 6.44
N TYR A 106 11.81 -14.92 5.77
CA TYR A 106 10.66 -14.25 6.35
C TYR A 106 9.40 -15.11 6.22
N GLU A 107 8.46 -14.86 7.08
CA GLU A 107 7.10 -15.35 6.97
C GLU A 107 6.12 -14.19 7.20
N LEU A 108 4.91 -14.33 6.71
CA LEU A 108 3.85 -13.36 6.95
C LEU A 108 3.12 -13.73 8.24
N GLU A 109 3.00 -12.77 9.14
CA GLU A 109 2.24 -12.94 10.37
C GLU A 109 0.77 -13.22 10.05
N ASP A 110 0.22 -14.32 10.59
CA ASP A 110 -1.19 -14.62 10.42
C ASP A 110 -2.07 -13.58 11.13
N ARG A 111 -3.06 -13.09 10.42
CA ARG A 111 -4.08 -12.22 11.02
C ARG A 111 -5.11 -13.06 11.76
N ALA A 112 -5.69 -12.48 12.81
CA ALA A 112 -6.76 -13.15 13.56
C ALA A 112 -7.91 -13.59 12.63
N GLU A 113 -8.47 -14.76 12.89
CA GLU A 113 -9.51 -15.42 12.07
C GLU A 113 -10.79 -14.58 11.84
N THR A 114 -10.98 -13.51 12.59
CA THR A 114 -12.19 -12.66 12.58
C THR A 114 -11.94 -11.27 12.00
N THR A 115 -11.09 -11.14 11.02
CA THR A 115 -10.81 -9.81 10.44
C THR A 115 -11.90 -9.42 9.44
N TYR A 116 -12.74 -8.47 9.81
CA TYR A 116 -13.69 -7.85 8.88
C TYR A 116 -12.95 -7.08 7.78
N CYS A 117 -13.30 -7.36 6.52
CA CYS A 117 -12.85 -6.63 5.37
C CYS A 117 -14.05 -6.11 4.55
N PRO A 118 -14.17 -4.79 4.33
CA PRO A 118 -15.30 -4.24 3.57
C PRO A 118 -15.17 -4.44 2.05
N LYS A 119 -14.00 -4.85 1.55
CA LYS A 119 -13.72 -4.93 0.12
C LYS A 119 -14.71 -5.80 -0.66
N PRO A 120 -15.02 -7.04 -0.25
CA PRO A 120 -15.97 -7.88 -0.98
C PRO A 120 -17.40 -7.34 -1.09
N PHE A 121 -17.72 -6.29 -0.33
CA PHE A 121 -19.03 -5.63 -0.38
C PHE A 121 -19.05 -4.35 -1.24
N ARG A 122 -17.88 -3.85 -1.63
CA ARG A 122 -17.73 -2.52 -2.24
C ARG A 122 -16.95 -2.52 -3.54
N ASP A 123 -16.01 -3.43 -3.67
CA ASP A 123 -15.07 -3.45 -4.78
C ASP A 123 -15.39 -4.61 -5.73
N VAL A 124 -15.25 -4.36 -7.01
CA VAL A 124 -15.29 -5.35 -8.09
C VAL A 124 -14.08 -5.10 -8.97
N GLY A 125 -13.25 -6.09 -9.16
CA GLY A 125 -12.13 -6.08 -10.09
C GLY A 125 -12.36 -7.10 -11.21
N VAL A 126 -11.95 -6.75 -12.42
CA VAL A 126 -11.91 -7.66 -13.54
C VAL A 126 -10.46 -7.81 -13.95
N LEU A 127 -9.96 -9.03 -13.95
CA LEU A 127 -8.59 -9.34 -14.33
C LEU A 127 -8.47 -9.44 -15.86
N TRP A 128 -7.24 -9.45 -16.35
CA TRP A 128 -6.93 -9.47 -17.78
C TRP A 128 -7.55 -10.67 -18.55
N ASN A 129 -7.76 -11.80 -17.86
CA ASN A 129 -8.37 -13.02 -18.40
C ASN A 129 -9.90 -13.06 -18.27
N GLY A 130 -10.51 -11.99 -17.75
CA GLY A 130 -11.94 -11.89 -17.53
C GLY A 130 -12.42 -12.40 -16.17
N ASP A 131 -11.55 -12.93 -15.31
CA ASP A 131 -11.91 -13.33 -13.97
C ASP A 131 -12.34 -12.13 -13.13
N VAL A 132 -13.36 -12.32 -12.33
CA VAL A 132 -13.92 -11.30 -11.45
C VAL A 132 -13.54 -11.60 -10.01
N THR A 133 -12.83 -10.67 -9.40
CA THR A 133 -12.49 -10.70 -7.97
C THR A 133 -13.20 -9.59 -7.20
N LEU A 134 -13.52 -9.84 -5.93
CA LEU A 134 -14.09 -8.84 -5.01
C LEU A 134 -13.03 -8.26 -4.06
N CYS A 135 -11.76 -8.36 -4.43
CA CYS A 135 -10.62 -7.87 -3.66
C CYS A 135 -9.66 -7.06 -4.55
N CYS A 136 -9.45 -5.80 -4.23
CA CYS A 136 -8.53 -4.93 -4.97
C CYS A 136 -7.04 -5.27 -4.76
N LEU A 137 -6.71 -6.23 -3.89
CA LEU A 137 -5.35 -6.69 -3.61
C LEU A 137 -5.08 -8.10 -4.14
N ASP A 138 -6.09 -8.74 -4.75
CA ASP A 138 -5.99 -10.06 -5.34
C ASP A 138 -5.67 -9.91 -6.84
N HIS A 139 -4.39 -9.76 -7.15
CA HIS A 139 -3.92 -9.56 -8.52
C HIS A 139 -3.78 -10.85 -9.33
N ASP A 140 -3.70 -11.99 -8.64
CA ASP A 140 -3.58 -13.32 -9.25
C ASP A 140 -4.93 -14.04 -9.41
N GLY A 141 -6.02 -13.50 -8.84
CA GLY A 141 -7.36 -14.05 -8.98
C GLY A 141 -7.65 -15.26 -8.10
N GLU A 142 -6.90 -15.47 -7.01
CA GLU A 142 -7.14 -16.57 -6.07
C GLU A 142 -8.52 -16.49 -5.39
N LEU A 143 -9.11 -15.31 -5.33
CA LEU A 143 -10.47 -15.04 -4.85
C LEU A 143 -11.46 -14.80 -5.99
N SER A 144 -11.17 -15.30 -7.19
CA SER A 144 -12.11 -15.18 -8.30
C SER A 144 -13.47 -15.80 -7.95
N VAL A 145 -14.51 -15.04 -8.24
CA VAL A 145 -15.90 -15.45 -7.99
C VAL A 145 -16.66 -15.76 -9.29
N GLY A 146 -16.02 -15.62 -10.43
CA GLY A 146 -16.59 -15.91 -11.75
C GLY A 146 -15.81 -15.25 -12.87
N ASN A 147 -16.33 -15.34 -14.10
CA ASN A 147 -15.67 -14.78 -15.28
C ASN A 147 -16.69 -14.09 -16.18
N ILE A 148 -16.37 -12.86 -16.62
CA ILE A 148 -17.27 -12.04 -17.45
C ILE A 148 -17.53 -12.62 -18.85
N ASN A 149 -16.71 -13.53 -19.31
CA ASN A 149 -16.95 -14.22 -20.57
C ASN A 149 -18.08 -15.27 -20.48
N ASN A 150 -18.46 -15.67 -19.25
CA ASN A 150 -19.43 -16.74 -19.01
C ASN A 150 -20.75 -16.25 -18.40
N SER A 151 -20.74 -15.10 -17.70
CA SER A 151 -21.89 -14.57 -16.97
C SER A 151 -21.80 -13.04 -16.86
N SER A 152 -22.94 -12.39 -16.67
CA SER A 152 -22.97 -10.96 -16.38
C SER A 152 -22.34 -10.63 -15.02
N ILE A 153 -21.88 -9.41 -14.84
CA ILE A 153 -21.33 -8.94 -13.56
C ILE A 153 -22.36 -9.05 -12.44
N GLU A 154 -23.62 -8.75 -12.74
CA GLU A 154 -24.73 -8.84 -11.78
C GLU A 154 -24.92 -10.28 -11.27
N GLU A 155 -24.86 -11.27 -12.16
CA GLU A 155 -24.94 -12.69 -11.78
C GLU A 155 -23.71 -13.10 -10.95
N ILE A 156 -22.51 -12.71 -11.36
CA ILE A 156 -21.26 -13.06 -10.71
C ILE A 156 -21.22 -12.53 -9.27
N ILE A 157 -21.54 -11.26 -9.06
CA ILE A 157 -21.48 -10.66 -7.73
C ILE A 157 -22.58 -11.15 -6.78
N GLN A 158 -23.58 -11.87 -7.30
CA GLN A 158 -24.69 -12.42 -6.53
C GLN A 158 -24.62 -13.96 -6.40
N ASN A 159 -23.66 -14.61 -7.04
CA ASN A 159 -23.52 -16.05 -6.99
C ASN A 159 -23.07 -16.59 -5.62
N ASP A 160 -23.02 -17.88 -5.47
CA ASP A 160 -22.69 -18.54 -4.20
C ASP A 160 -21.23 -18.34 -3.79
N ALA A 161 -20.30 -18.21 -4.74
CA ALA A 161 -18.90 -17.93 -4.46
C ALA A 161 -18.74 -16.52 -3.84
N ALA A 162 -19.40 -15.52 -4.43
CA ALA A 162 -19.40 -14.15 -3.92
C ALA A 162 -20.08 -14.07 -2.54
N LYS A 163 -21.20 -14.77 -2.34
CA LYS A 163 -21.90 -14.85 -1.06
C LYS A 163 -21.03 -15.52 0.01
N LYS A 164 -20.34 -16.61 -0.34
CA LYS A 164 -19.44 -17.32 0.58
C LYS A 164 -18.27 -16.44 1.00
N LEU A 165 -17.65 -15.73 0.06
CA LEU A 165 -16.57 -14.79 0.37
C LEU A 165 -17.05 -13.69 1.33
N ARG A 166 -18.21 -13.10 1.09
CA ARG A 166 -18.79 -12.11 2.00
C ARG A 166 -19.14 -12.70 3.38
N ALA A 167 -19.63 -13.91 3.41
CA ALA A 167 -19.95 -14.62 4.66
C ALA A 167 -18.70 -14.86 5.51
N SER A 168 -17.55 -15.17 4.88
CA SER A 168 -16.27 -15.32 5.60
C SER A 168 -15.81 -14.01 6.25
N MET A 169 -16.05 -12.87 5.61
CA MET A 169 -15.75 -11.55 6.20
C MET A 169 -16.63 -11.19 7.39
N LEU A 170 -17.76 -11.84 7.52
CA LEU A 170 -18.69 -11.69 8.66
C LEU A 170 -18.49 -12.76 9.74
N GLY A 171 -17.44 -13.57 9.65
CA GLY A 171 -17.15 -14.64 10.60
C GLY A 171 -18.12 -15.83 10.55
N ARG A 172 -18.90 -15.97 9.46
CA ARG A 172 -19.87 -17.05 9.29
C ARG A 172 -19.28 -18.33 8.71
N CYS A 173 -18.08 -18.25 8.16
CA CYS A 173 -17.27 -19.37 7.70
C CYS A 173 -15.79 -18.97 7.72
N SER A 174 -14.88 -19.93 7.54
CA SER A 174 -13.43 -19.69 7.57
C SER A 174 -12.98 -18.68 6.51
N LEU A 175 -12.01 -17.84 6.88
CA LEU A 175 -11.36 -16.92 5.95
C LEU A 175 -10.58 -17.69 4.87
N PRO A 176 -10.58 -17.22 3.62
CA PRO A 176 -9.63 -17.69 2.61
C PRO A 176 -8.19 -17.55 3.08
N SER A 177 -7.32 -18.48 2.67
CA SER A 177 -5.91 -18.50 3.08
C SER A 177 -5.19 -17.17 2.84
N ILE A 178 -5.37 -16.58 1.66
CA ILE A 178 -4.75 -15.30 1.31
C ILE A 178 -5.25 -14.12 2.14
N CYS A 179 -6.45 -14.23 2.72
CA CYS A 179 -6.97 -13.18 3.61
C CYS A 179 -6.32 -13.21 5.00
N LYS A 180 -5.80 -14.36 5.41
CA LYS A 180 -5.12 -14.51 6.71
C LYS A 180 -3.80 -13.74 6.75
N THR A 181 -3.09 -13.67 5.63
CA THR A 181 -1.80 -12.97 5.51
C THR A 181 -1.91 -11.63 4.78
N CYS A 182 -3.11 -11.23 4.38
CA CYS A 182 -3.34 -9.97 3.67
C CYS A 182 -2.90 -8.77 4.51
N GLN A 183 -1.98 -7.95 3.97
CA GLN A 183 -1.38 -6.80 4.65
C GLN A 183 -0.68 -7.15 5.98
N ALA A 184 -0.29 -8.40 6.13
CA ALA A 184 0.48 -8.86 7.27
C ALA A 184 1.89 -8.28 7.24
N LYS A 185 2.51 -8.18 8.41
CA LYS A 185 3.92 -7.80 8.50
C LYS A 185 4.78 -9.02 8.18
N PRO A 186 5.83 -8.86 7.36
CA PRO A 186 6.85 -9.89 7.27
C PRO A 186 7.63 -9.93 8.60
N VAL A 187 7.70 -11.11 9.19
CA VAL A 187 8.49 -11.38 10.38
C VAL A 187 9.64 -12.33 10.02
N LYS A 188 10.81 -12.10 10.58
CA LYS A 188 11.95 -12.97 10.32
C LYS A 188 11.67 -14.33 10.98
N ARG A 189 11.80 -15.41 10.19
CA ARG A 189 11.69 -16.76 10.74
C ARG A 189 12.71 -16.94 11.85
N GLN A 190 12.28 -17.39 13.00
CA GLN A 190 13.21 -17.81 14.05
C GLN A 190 13.96 -19.02 13.51
N SER A 191 15.28 -18.93 13.46
CA SER A 191 16.11 -20.11 13.19
C SER A 191 15.71 -21.17 14.21
N ALA A 192 15.18 -22.31 13.74
CA ALA A 192 15.01 -23.44 14.62
C ALA A 192 16.36 -23.68 15.32
N ASP A 193 16.38 -23.55 16.61
CA ASP A 193 17.56 -23.80 17.43
C ASP A 193 18.10 -25.17 16.98
N LYS A 194 19.35 -25.17 16.50
CA LYS A 194 20.09 -26.41 16.36
C LYS A 194 20.10 -27.02 17.75
N GLU A 195 19.23 -28.01 17.95
CA GLU A 195 19.33 -28.87 19.12
C GLU A 195 20.78 -29.29 19.24
N ASN A 196 21.39 -28.86 20.34
CA ASN A 196 22.70 -29.23 20.73
C ASN A 196 22.64 -30.76 20.99
N PRO A 197 23.32 -31.63 20.25
CA PRO A 197 23.37 -33.03 20.61
C PRO A 197 24.10 -33.12 21.96
N ALA A 198 23.32 -33.31 23.03
CA ALA A 198 23.88 -33.61 24.32
C ALA A 198 24.81 -34.82 24.21
N ILE A 199 26.05 -34.55 24.55
CA ILE A 199 27.10 -35.53 24.69
C ILE A 199 26.65 -36.53 25.74
N ALA A 200 26.49 -37.78 25.33
CA ALA A 200 26.45 -38.91 26.22
C ALA A 200 27.86 -39.53 26.29
#